data_f2d8ad6b74df017c56cca96b4590bf55
#
_entry.id   f2d8ad6b74df017c56cca96b4590bf55
#
_cell.length_a   1.000
_cell.length_b   1.000
_cell.length_c   1.000
_cell.angle_alpha   90.00
_cell.angle_beta   90.00
_cell.angle_gamma   90.00
#
_symmetry.space_group_name_H-M   'P 1'
#
loop_
_entity.id
_entity.type
_entity.pdbx_description
1 polymer ?
#
loop_
_entity_poly.entity_id
_entity_poly.type
_entity_poly.pdbx_seq_one_letter_code
_entity_poly.pdbx_strand_id
1 'polypeptide(L)'
;MKKYRRGLRLAACLLALATCAVLLCSCLHPGKADSYTAAMPVIVVGSDNYPPFNYMGTDGAPTGIDVELATEAFGRLGYRVKFVTIDWEKKKELVENDTIDCIWGSFSMDGREEEYQWAGPYLYSRQVVAVRSDSDIRTLQDLAGKVVAVQSTTKPEELFLNAEQNGLPRLRRLYSLQNRDLLYTTLLKGYADALAAHESAIRQFMKDYSVEYRILDEPLMTARLGVAFAKERGDDLPQQLTEVFQEMLADGTVRQIVSR
;
A
#
# COMPACT_ATOMS: atom_id res chain seq x y z
N MET A 1 51.13 12.92 -63.47
CA MET A 1 49.79 13.32 -62.97
C MET A 1 48.94 12.16 -62.38
N LYS A 2 49.08 10.90 -62.77
CA LYS A 2 48.29 9.77 -62.27
C LYS A 2 48.60 9.38 -60.78
N LYS A 3 49.87 9.54 -60.30
CA LYS A 3 50.25 9.18 -58.91
C LYS A 3 49.69 10.15 -57.86
N TYR A 4 49.58 11.45 -58.21
CA TYR A 4 49.05 12.46 -57.28
C TYR A 4 47.56 12.31 -57.02
N ARG A 5 46.77 11.88 -57.97
CA ARG A 5 45.32 11.62 -57.87
C ARG A 5 45.01 10.38 -57.06
N ARG A 6 45.91 9.37 -56.95
CA ARG A 6 45.73 8.20 -56.08
C ARG A 6 45.98 8.54 -54.61
N GLY A 7 47.00 9.37 -54.31
CA GLY A 7 47.28 9.81 -52.95
C GLY A 7 46.14 10.66 -52.36
N LEU A 8 45.56 11.55 -53.19
CA LEU A 8 44.42 12.39 -52.74
C LEU A 8 43.14 11.60 -52.46
N ARG A 9 42.89 10.52 -53.23
CA ARG A 9 41.72 9.63 -52.99
C ARG A 9 41.90 8.76 -51.78
N LEU A 10 43.10 8.29 -51.45
CA LEU A 10 43.41 7.53 -50.23
C LEU A 10 43.31 8.43 -49.00
N ALA A 11 43.79 9.68 -49.05
CA ALA A 11 43.64 10.62 -47.94
C ALA A 11 42.19 11.01 -47.68
N ALA A 12 41.36 11.18 -48.73
CA ALA A 12 39.94 11.46 -48.58
C ALA A 12 39.14 10.28 -48.00
N CYS A 13 39.47 9.03 -48.33
CA CYS A 13 38.86 7.84 -47.79
C CYS A 13 39.24 7.61 -46.30
N LEU A 14 40.49 7.91 -45.93
CA LEU A 14 40.94 7.83 -44.53
C LEU A 14 40.29 8.89 -43.64
N LEU A 15 40.09 10.11 -44.18
CA LEU A 15 39.39 11.19 -43.47
C LEU A 15 37.88 10.83 -43.27
N ALA A 16 37.25 10.25 -44.29
CA ALA A 16 35.84 9.82 -44.19
C ALA A 16 35.63 8.66 -43.20
N LEU A 17 36.59 7.72 -43.11
CA LEU A 17 36.57 6.64 -42.13
C LEU A 17 36.80 7.14 -40.70
N ALA A 18 37.66 8.13 -40.51
CA ALA A 18 37.91 8.74 -39.20
C ALA A 18 36.68 9.54 -38.69
N THR A 19 35.96 10.25 -39.57
CA THR A 19 34.73 10.98 -39.22
C THR A 19 33.56 10.04 -38.91
N CYS A 20 33.44 8.91 -39.59
CA CYS A 20 32.44 7.88 -39.26
C CYS A 20 32.72 7.20 -37.91
N ALA A 21 33.99 6.96 -37.57
CA ALA A 21 34.35 6.37 -36.27
C ALA A 21 34.04 7.31 -35.08
N VAL A 22 34.23 8.63 -35.28
CA VAL A 22 33.88 9.64 -34.23
C VAL A 22 32.37 9.78 -34.07
N LEU A 23 31.60 9.68 -35.16
CA LEU A 23 30.13 9.75 -35.10
C LEU A 23 29.51 8.48 -34.50
N LEU A 24 30.11 7.31 -34.68
CA LEU A 24 29.66 6.06 -34.07
C LEU A 24 29.99 5.97 -32.54
N CYS A 25 31.06 6.62 -32.08
CA CYS A 25 31.40 6.68 -30.66
C CYS A 25 30.49 7.62 -29.86
N SER A 26 29.82 8.59 -30.51
CA SER A 26 28.93 9.53 -29.84
C SER A 26 27.56 8.92 -29.49
N CYS A 27 27.20 7.78 -30.09
CA CYS A 27 25.92 7.08 -29.81
C CYS A 27 26.00 6.01 -28.72
N LEU A 28 27.19 5.79 -28.13
CA LEU A 28 27.43 4.82 -27.08
C LEU A 28 27.74 5.49 -25.74
N HIS A 29 27.11 6.65 -25.47
CA HIS A 29 27.04 7.10 -24.07
C HIS A 29 25.85 6.37 -23.43
N PRO A 30 26.05 5.43 -22.51
CA PRO A 30 24.97 4.95 -21.67
C PRO A 30 24.46 6.17 -20.92
N GLY A 31 23.18 6.48 -21.11
CA GLY A 31 22.53 7.60 -20.44
C GLY A 31 22.79 7.52 -18.93
N LYS A 32 23.22 8.62 -18.34
CA LYS A 32 23.49 8.76 -16.90
C LYS A 32 22.25 8.49 -16.00
N ALA A 33 21.14 8.05 -16.56
CA ALA A 33 19.90 7.81 -15.83
C ALA A 33 19.91 6.51 -14.98
N ASP A 34 20.66 5.47 -15.42
CA ASP A 34 20.58 4.17 -14.76
C ASP A 34 21.53 3.98 -13.57
N SER A 35 22.58 4.80 -13.43
CA SER A 35 23.57 4.60 -12.37
C SER A 35 23.13 5.15 -11.01
N TYR A 36 22.20 6.12 -10.97
CA TYR A 36 21.75 6.72 -9.73
C TYR A 36 20.68 5.87 -9.02
N THR A 37 19.76 5.27 -9.76
CA THR A 37 18.71 4.40 -9.23
C THR A 37 19.24 3.04 -8.75
N ALA A 38 20.36 2.55 -9.33
CA ALA A 38 20.99 1.31 -8.90
C ALA A 38 21.70 1.41 -7.53
N ALA A 39 22.07 2.62 -7.12
CA ALA A 39 22.78 2.89 -5.86
C ALA A 39 21.85 3.25 -4.68
N MET A 40 20.55 3.46 -4.92
CA MET A 40 19.62 3.80 -3.82
C MET A 40 19.38 2.60 -2.92
N PRO A 41 19.46 2.76 -1.59
CA PRO A 41 19.11 1.71 -0.66
C PRO A 41 17.64 1.29 -0.84
N VAL A 42 17.33 0.05 -0.45
CA VAL A 42 16.00 -0.54 -0.60
C VAL A 42 15.33 -0.62 0.75
N ILE A 43 14.10 -0.13 0.83
CA ILE A 43 13.18 -0.35 1.95
C ILE A 43 12.23 -1.50 1.59
N VAL A 44 12.16 -2.51 2.44
CA VAL A 44 11.24 -3.66 2.30
C VAL A 44 9.95 -3.35 3.07
N VAL A 45 8.87 -3.14 2.34
CA VAL A 45 7.53 -2.85 2.89
C VAL A 45 6.71 -4.14 2.93
N GLY A 46 6.27 -4.53 4.13
CA GLY A 46 5.36 -5.66 4.33
C GLY A 46 3.90 -5.21 4.31
N SER A 47 3.09 -5.89 3.48
CA SER A 47 1.65 -5.66 3.38
C SER A 47 0.92 -6.94 3.01
N ASP A 48 -0.39 -7.01 3.27
CA ASP A 48 -1.26 -8.04 2.70
C ASP A 48 -1.90 -7.55 1.39
N ASN A 49 -2.64 -8.43 0.72
CA ASN A 49 -3.41 -8.05 -0.48
C ASN A 49 -4.68 -7.31 -0.06
N TYR A 50 -4.75 -6.00 -0.30
CA TYR A 50 -5.86 -5.15 0.14
C TYR A 50 -6.22 -4.03 -0.85
N PRO A 51 -6.96 -4.32 -1.93
CA PRO A 51 -7.49 -3.27 -2.81
C PRO A 51 -8.40 -2.29 -2.05
N PRO A 52 -8.33 -0.98 -2.34
CA PRO A 52 -7.51 -0.30 -3.34
C PRO A 52 -6.14 0.15 -2.81
N PHE A 53 -5.72 -0.28 -1.61
CA PHE A 53 -4.53 0.22 -0.94
C PHE A 53 -3.24 -0.43 -1.45
N ASN A 54 -3.17 -1.75 -1.41
CA ASN A 54 -2.03 -2.52 -1.89
C ASN A 54 -2.52 -3.86 -2.49
N TYR A 55 -2.23 -4.10 -3.75
CA TYR A 55 -2.61 -5.33 -4.46
C TYR A 55 -1.71 -5.53 -5.69
N MET A 56 -1.79 -6.72 -6.29
CA MET A 56 -1.07 -6.99 -7.53
C MET A 56 -1.86 -6.50 -8.74
N GLY A 57 -1.25 -5.67 -9.56
CA GLY A 57 -1.80 -5.24 -10.83
C GLY A 57 -1.85 -6.38 -11.86
N THR A 58 -2.51 -6.13 -12.98
CA THR A 58 -2.61 -7.09 -14.08
C THR A 58 -1.28 -7.38 -14.76
N ASP A 59 -0.31 -6.51 -14.60
CA ASP A 59 1.08 -6.64 -15.05
C ASP A 59 1.98 -7.42 -14.06
N GLY A 60 1.40 -7.85 -12.93
CA GLY A 60 2.13 -8.55 -11.87
C GLY A 60 2.98 -7.65 -10.98
N ALA A 61 2.84 -6.33 -11.08
CA ALA A 61 3.51 -5.37 -10.20
C ALA A 61 2.60 -4.95 -9.03
N PRO A 62 3.16 -4.65 -7.84
CA PRO A 62 2.41 -4.05 -6.75
C PRO A 62 1.82 -2.70 -7.19
N THR A 63 0.57 -2.44 -6.84
CA THR A 63 -0.15 -1.21 -7.17
C THR A 63 -1.12 -0.84 -6.05
N GLY A 64 -1.68 0.36 -6.10
CA GLY A 64 -2.67 0.88 -5.15
C GLY A 64 -2.19 2.12 -4.40
N ILE A 65 -3.09 2.68 -3.60
CA ILE A 65 -2.88 3.95 -2.91
C ILE A 65 -1.62 3.91 -2.03
N ASP A 66 -1.46 2.87 -1.21
CA ASP A 66 -0.32 2.74 -0.31
C ASP A 66 0.99 2.49 -1.07
N VAL A 67 0.93 1.78 -2.20
CA VAL A 67 2.09 1.53 -3.07
C VAL A 67 2.58 2.83 -3.70
N GLU A 68 1.68 3.65 -4.24
CA GLU A 68 2.04 4.93 -4.84
C GLU A 68 2.56 5.92 -3.78
N LEU A 69 1.88 6.01 -2.62
CA LEU A 69 2.33 6.86 -1.52
C LEU A 69 3.70 6.45 -0.99
N ALA A 70 3.94 5.15 -0.80
CA ALA A 70 5.22 4.65 -0.31
C ALA A 70 6.35 4.89 -1.32
N THR A 71 6.08 4.65 -2.60
CA THR A 71 7.06 4.86 -3.67
C THR A 71 7.48 6.33 -3.73
N GLU A 72 6.52 7.25 -3.68
CA GLU A 72 6.80 8.69 -3.68
C GLU A 72 7.51 9.13 -2.40
N ALA A 73 6.98 8.75 -1.23
CA ALA A 73 7.52 9.21 0.05
C ALA A 73 8.95 8.71 0.29
N PHE A 74 9.22 7.44 0.10
CA PHE A 74 10.56 6.89 0.22
C PHE A 74 11.48 7.37 -0.90
N GLY A 75 10.95 7.62 -2.10
CA GLY A 75 11.70 8.23 -3.19
C GLY A 75 12.24 9.62 -2.83
N ARG A 76 11.46 10.47 -2.14
CA ARG A 76 11.90 11.78 -1.60
C ARG A 76 13.03 11.65 -0.57
N LEU A 77 13.05 10.54 0.17
CA LEU A 77 14.11 10.23 1.14
C LEU A 77 15.32 9.51 0.52
N GLY A 78 15.31 9.27 -0.79
CA GLY A 78 16.43 8.62 -1.50
C GLY A 78 16.45 7.11 -1.40
N TYR A 79 15.31 6.47 -1.12
CA TYR A 79 15.15 5.02 -1.10
C TYR A 79 14.35 4.50 -2.28
N ARG A 80 14.59 3.24 -2.66
CA ARG A 80 13.68 2.44 -3.49
C ARG A 80 12.83 1.55 -2.61
N VAL A 81 11.61 1.29 -3.01
CA VAL A 81 10.69 0.43 -2.25
C VAL A 81 10.61 -0.96 -2.89
N LYS A 82 10.62 -1.98 -2.06
CA LYS A 82 10.30 -3.36 -2.41
C LYS A 82 9.11 -3.80 -1.57
N PHE A 83 7.96 -4.03 -2.21
CA PHE A 83 6.79 -4.59 -1.54
C PHE A 83 6.90 -6.11 -1.44
N VAL A 84 6.53 -6.66 -0.29
CA VAL A 84 6.42 -8.10 -0.05
C VAL A 84 5.06 -8.40 0.57
N THR A 85 4.39 -9.42 0.04
CA THR A 85 3.16 -9.91 0.64
C THR A 85 3.50 -10.74 1.88
N ILE A 86 2.88 -10.40 3.00
CA ILE A 86 3.12 -11.05 4.28
C ILE A 86 1.83 -11.72 4.81
N ASP A 87 2.02 -12.69 5.71
CA ASP A 87 0.95 -13.11 6.60
C ASP A 87 0.69 -11.99 7.61
N TRP A 88 -0.53 -11.39 7.54
CA TRP A 88 -0.86 -10.23 8.36
C TRP A 88 -0.81 -10.49 9.85
N GLU A 89 -1.05 -11.71 10.29
CA GLU A 89 -0.93 -12.09 11.71
C GLU A 89 0.51 -12.02 12.21
N LYS A 90 1.49 -12.20 11.31
CA LYS A 90 2.92 -12.20 11.63
C LYS A 90 3.59 -10.83 11.47
N LYS A 91 2.85 -9.80 11.08
CA LYS A 91 3.40 -8.47 10.76
C LYS A 91 4.34 -7.92 11.84
N LYS A 92 3.99 -8.09 13.13
CA LYS A 92 4.80 -7.62 14.24
C LYS A 92 6.12 -8.39 14.35
N GLU A 93 6.07 -9.69 14.31
CA GLU A 93 7.26 -10.55 14.31
C GLU A 93 8.21 -10.21 13.15
N LEU A 94 7.64 -10.02 11.93
CA LEU A 94 8.43 -9.75 10.73
C LEU A 94 9.14 -8.40 10.76
N VAL A 95 8.54 -7.36 11.36
CA VAL A 95 9.19 -6.06 11.48
C VAL A 95 10.19 -6.02 12.64
N GLU A 96 9.93 -6.76 13.73
CA GLU A 96 10.83 -6.83 14.88
C GLU A 96 12.09 -7.66 14.62
N ASN A 97 12.03 -8.63 13.69
CA ASN A 97 13.18 -9.45 13.29
C ASN A 97 13.87 -8.98 11.98
N ASP A 98 13.58 -7.76 11.52
CA ASP A 98 14.15 -7.13 10.33
C ASP A 98 13.91 -7.91 9.01
N THR A 99 12.91 -8.82 8.96
CA THR A 99 12.49 -9.46 7.71
C THR A 99 11.85 -8.43 6.76
N ILE A 100 11.14 -7.44 7.32
CA ILE A 100 10.65 -6.25 6.65
C ILE A 100 11.10 -5.01 7.42
N ASP A 101 11.32 -3.90 6.72
CA ASP A 101 11.71 -2.63 7.35
C ASP A 101 10.52 -1.91 7.99
N CYS A 102 9.33 -2.05 7.39
CA CYS A 102 8.11 -1.46 7.91
C CYS A 102 6.84 -2.21 7.44
N ILE A 103 5.75 -1.96 8.16
CA ILE A 103 4.40 -2.43 7.83
C ILE A 103 3.64 -1.26 7.22
N TRP A 104 3.18 -1.41 5.97
CA TRP A 104 2.37 -0.38 5.29
C TRP A 104 1.25 -1.04 4.48
N GLY A 105 0.05 -1.07 5.03
CA GLY A 105 -1.13 -1.70 4.44
C GLY A 105 -2.39 -1.22 5.14
N SER A 106 -2.75 0.07 5.03
CA SER A 106 -3.89 0.67 5.74
C SER A 106 -3.88 0.38 7.23
N PHE A 107 -2.70 0.40 7.84
CA PHE A 107 -2.52 -0.01 9.23
C PHE A 107 -2.92 1.10 10.19
N SER A 108 -3.92 0.82 11.03
CA SER A 108 -4.41 1.78 12.02
C SER A 108 -3.42 1.95 13.18
N MET A 109 -3.08 3.20 13.47
CA MET A 109 -2.25 3.60 14.62
C MET A 109 -3.01 3.49 15.94
N ASP A 110 -4.35 3.67 15.88
CA ASP A 110 -5.18 3.84 17.06
C ASP A 110 -5.09 2.66 18.04
N GLY A 111 -4.70 2.96 19.29
CA GLY A 111 -4.51 1.98 20.37
C GLY A 111 -3.28 1.08 20.20
N ARG A 112 -2.35 1.43 19.28
CA ARG A 112 -1.10 0.73 19.05
C ARG A 112 0.12 1.65 19.09
N GLU A 113 -0.07 2.85 19.63
CA GLU A 113 0.97 3.89 19.68
C GLU A 113 2.23 3.41 20.41
N GLU A 114 2.05 2.56 21.43
CA GLU A 114 3.14 2.01 22.23
C GLU A 114 3.75 0.71 21.68
N GLU A 115 3.15 0.13 20.63
CA GLU A 115 3.62 -1.15 20.09
C GLU A 115 4.68 -0.98 19.01
N TYR A 116 4.71 0.17 18.34
CA TYR A 116 5.57 0.46 17.18
C TYR A 116 6.13 1.86 17.26
N GLN A 117 7.18 2.14 16.47
CA GLN A 117 7.47 3.50 16.06
C GLN A 117 6.65 3.82 14.81
N TRP A 118 5.98 4.95 14.80
CA TRP A 118 5.03 5.30 13.76
C TRP A 118 5.50 6.47 12.92
N ALA A 119 5.31 6.37 11.60
CA ALA A 119 5.28 7.52 10.71
C ALA A 119 3.83 7.81 10.28
N GLY A 120 3.46 9.08 10.27
CA GLY A 120 2.11 9.52 9.90
C GLY A 120 1.36 10.25 11.02
N PRO A 121 0.01 10.32 10.94
CA PRO A 121 -0.84 9.64 9.97
C PRO A 121 -0.69 10.20 8.55
N TYR A 122 -0.74 9.32 7.54
CA TYR A 122 -0.72 9.72 6.13
C TYR A 122 -2.13 9.83 5.52
N LEU A 123 -3.11 9.09 6.06
CA LEU A 123 -4.53 9.13 5.68
C LEU A 123 -5.42 8.88 6.89
N TYR A 124 -6.70 9.22 6.72
CA TYR A 124 -7.79 8.84 7.60
C TYR A 124 -8.77 7.97 6.84
N SER A 125 -9.26 6.90 7.44
CA SER A 125 -10.18 5.97 6.80
C SER A 125 -11.28 5.52 7.74
N ARG A 126 -12.52 5.48 7.25
CA ARG A 126 -13.65 4.97 8.01
C ARG A 126 -13.61 3.44 8.03
N GLN A 127 -13.64 2.85 9.22
CA GLN A 127 -13.96 1.45 9.44
C GLN A 127 -15.48 1.34 9.59
N VAL A 128 -16.10 0.57 8.74
CA VAL A 128 -17.56 0.48 8.64
C VAL A 128 -18.04 -0.96 8.65
N VAL A 129 -19.33 -1.13 8.90
CA VAL A 129 -20.02 -2.42 8.76
C VAL A 129 -20.78 -2.43 7.45
N ALA A 130 -20.65 -3.52 6.70
CA ALA A 130 -21.47 -3.79 5.53
C ALA A 130 -22.32 -5.04 5.72
N VAL A 131 -23.50 -5.00 5.16
CA VAL A 131 -24.51 -6.07 5.17
C VAL A 131 -25.02 -6.32 3.75
N ARG A 132 -25.67 -7.44 3.51
CA ARG A 132 -26.36 -7.65 2.23
C ARG A 132 -27.43 -6.57 2.03
N SER A 133 -27.70 -6.22 0.80
CA SER A 133 -28.67 -5.17 0.44
C SER A 133 -30.09 -5.44 0.98
N ASP A 134 -30.49 -6.72 1.07
CA ASP A 134 -31.77 -7.21 1.57
C ASP A 134 -31.84 -7.38 3.12
N SER A 135 -30.74 -7.13 3.84
CA SER A 135 -30.67 -7.29 5.30
C SER A 135 -31.58 -6.31 6.03
N ASP A 136 -32.11 -6.72 7.18
CA ASP A 136 -32.87 -5.89 8.14
C ASP A 136 -32.00 -5.04 9.05
N ILE A 137 -30.68 -5.34 9.14
CA ILE A 137 -29.71 -4.61 9.96
C ILE A 137 -29.54 -3.19 9.41
N ARG A 138 -29.83 -2.14 10.21
CA ARG A 138 -29.72 -0.71 9.83
C ARG A 138 -28.70 0.05 10.66
N THR A 139 -28.48 -0.35 11.89
CA THR A 139 -27.61 0.30 12.88
C THR A 139 -26.60 -0.70 13.43
N LEU A 140 -25.58 -0.21 14.13
CA LEU A 140 -24.63 -1.08 14.84
C LEU A 140 -25.33 -1.90 15.94
N GLN A 141 -26.39 -1.38 16.55
CA GLN A 141 -27.14 -2.08 17.60
C GLN A 141 -27.93 -3.28 17.06
N ASP A 142 -28.33 -3.27 15.79
CA ASP A 142 -29.01 -4.39 15.14
C ASP A 142 -28.10 -5.62 14.94
N LEU A 143 -26.80 -5.47 15.19
CA LEU A 143 -25.83 -6.58 15.22
C LEU A 143 -25.99 -7.49 16.45
N ALA A 144 -26.86 -7.12 17.41
CA ALA A 144 -27.14 -7.97 18.57
C ALA A 144 -27.57 -9.38 18.16
N GLY A 145 -26.85 -10.40 18.63
CA GLY A 145 -27.11 -11.80 18.29
C GLY A 145 -26.81 -12.22 16.84
N LYS A 146 -26.21 -11.35 16.04
CA LYS A 146 -25.81 -11.63 14.64
C LYS A 146 -24.40 -12.23 14.57
N VAL A 147 -24.04 -12.70 13.38
CA VAL A 147 -22.68 -13.18 13.05
C VAL A 147 -21.97 -12.10 12.23
N VAL A 148 -20.84 -11.63 12.72
CA VAL A 148 -20.00 -10.63 12.04
C VAL A 148 -18.69 -11.27 11.61
N ALA A 149 -18.21 -10.95 10.42
CA ALA A 149 -16.91 -11.37 9.93
C ALA A 149 -15.95 -10.17 9.89
N VAL A 150 -14.71 -10.40 10.34
CA VAL A 150 -13.62 -9.43 10.35
C VAL A 150 -12.33 -10.12 9.91
N GLN A 151 -11.33 -9.35 9.50
CA GLN A 151 -9.99 -9.90 9.38
C GLN A 151 -9.33 -9.93 10.76
N SER A 152 -8.61 -11.01 11.05
CA SER A 152 -7.87 -11.18 12.30
C SER A 152 -6.79 -10.11 12.47
N THR A 153 -6.48 -9.78 13.71
CA THR A 153 -5.48 -8.75 14.12
C THR A 153 -5.73 -7.34 13.58
N THR A 154 -7.00 -7.03 13.24
CA THR A 154 -7.43 -5.69 12.78
C THR A 154 -8.21 -4.93 13.85
N LYS A 155 -8.39 -3.61 13.66
CA LYS A 155 -9.19 -2.80 14.60
C LYS A 155 -10.65 -3.23 14.69
N PRO A 156 -11.38 -3.57 13.61
CA PRO A 156 -12.72 -4.12 13.74
C PRO A 156 -12.79 -5.37 14.61
N GLU A 157 -11.82 -6.28 14.51
CA GLU A 157 -11.77 -7.45 15.40
C GLU A 157 -11.64 -7.02 16.87
N GLU A 158 -10.67 -6.16 17.16
CA GLU A 158 -10.42 -5.67 18.52
C GLU A 158 -11.66 -4.99 19.13
N LEU A 159 -12.35 -4.15 18.33
CA LEU A 159 -13.56 -3.46 18.77
C LEU A 159 -14.69 -4.45 19.12
N PHE A 160 -14.90 -5.48 18.30
CA PHE A 160 -15.93 -6.49 18.56
C PHE A 160 -15.55 -7.48 19.66
N LEU A 161 -14.27 -7.82 19.83
CA LEU A 161 -13.80 -8.62 20.97
C LEU A 161 -14.03 -7.90 22.32
N ASN A 162 -13.94 -6.57 22.29
CA ASN A 162 -14.19 -5.69 23.45
C ASN A 162 -15.51 -4.92 23.30
N ALA A 163 -16.55 -5.59 22.78
CA ALA A 163 -17.80 -4.95 22.37
C ALA A 163 -18.44 -4.09 23.45
N GLU A 164 -18.52 -4.59 24.70
CA GLU A 164 -19.12 -3.87 25.82
C GLU A 164 -18.41 -2.54 26.10
N GLN A 165 -17.08 -2.54 26.09
CA GLN A 165 -16.27 -1.34 26.34
C GLN A 165 -16.40 -0.31 25.21
N ASN A 166 -16.71 -0.77 24.00
CA ASN A 166 -16.86 0.04 22.79
C ASN A 166 -18.32 0.41 22.49
N GLY A 167 -19.27 0.12 23.41
CA GLY A 167 -20.69 0.40 23.19
C GLY A 167 -21.33 -0.42 22.06
N LEU A 168 -20.69 -1.51 21.67
CA LEU A 168 -21.18 -2.41 20.63
C LEU A 168 -22.03 -3.53 21.23
N PRO A 169 -23.02 -4.06 20.51
CA PRO A 169 -23.87 -5.12 21.00
C PRO A 169 -23.13 -6.46 21.04
N ARG A 170 -23.59 -7.36 21.91
CA ARG A 170 -23.07 -8.72 21.99
C ARG A 170 -23.46 -9.51 20.73
N LEU A 171 -22.46 -9.98 19.99
CA LEU A 171 -22.63 -10.82 18.82
C LEU A 171 -22.98 -12.29 19.21
N ARG A 172 -23.67 -13.01 18.33
CA ARG A 172 -23.78 -14.46 18.42
C ARG A 172 -22.42 -15.11 18.13
N ARG A 173 -21.69 -14.58 17.13
CA ARG A 173 -20.35 -15.06 16.75
C ARG A 173 -19.58 -13.99 16.02
N LEU A 174 -18.29 -13.93 16.26
CA LEU A 174 -17.31 -13.19 15.49
C LEU A 174 -16.47 -14.21 14.67
N TYR A 175 -16.44 -14.06 13.34
CA TYR A 175 -15.51 -14.80 12.49
C TYR A 175 -14.27 -13.94 12.27
N SER A 176 -13.15 -14.35 12.86
CA SER A 176 -11.83 -13.76 12.63
C SER A 176 -11.13 -14.54 11.52
N LEU A 177 -11.00 -13.95 10.36
CA LEU A 177 -10.49 -14.59 9.15
C LEU A 177 -9.07 -14.09 8.85
N GLN A 178 -8.13 -15.00 8.64
CA GLN A 178 -6.76 -14.65 8.23
C GLN A 178 -6.75 -14.06 6.81
N ASN A 179 -7.44 -14.74 5.89
CA ASN A 179 -7.53 -14.32 4.50
C ASN A 179 -8.68 -13.32 4.32
N ARG A 180 -8.32 -12.11 3.91
CA ARG A 180 -9.24 -11.01 3.65
C ARG A 180 -10.24 -11.31 2.51
N ASP A 181 -9.84 -12.06 1.49
CA ASP A 181 -10.72 -12.41 0.38
C ASP A 181 -11.91 -13.25 0.82
N LEU A 182 -11.73 -14.04 1.89
CA LEU A 182 -12.81 -14.82 2.50
C LEU A 182 -13.83 -13.94 3.22
N LEU A 183 -13.45 -12.75 3.68
CA LEU A 183 -14.31 -11.82 4.39
C LEU A 183 -15.57 -11.48 3.57
N TYR A 184 -15.36 -11.04 2.34
CA TYR A 184 -16.45 -10.65 1.44
C TYR A 184 -17.28 -11.86 0.98
N THR A 185 -16.60 -12.97 0.70
CA THR A 185 -17.27 -14.23 0.32
C THR A 185 -18.15 -14.76 1.45
N THR A 186 -17.73 -14.59 2.71
CA THR A 186 -18.48 -15.03 3.90
C THR A 186 -19.82 -14.29 3.99
N LEU A 187 -19.86 -12.99 3.73
CA LEU A 187 -21.10 -12.21 3.67
C LEU A 187 -21.94 -12.58 2.45
N LEU A 188 -21.32 -12.67 1.27
CA LEU A 188 -22.01 -12.99 0.02
C LEU A 188 -22.75 -14.34 0.09
N LYS A 189 -22.13 -15.34 0.71
CA LYS A 189 -22.70 -16.67 0.88
C LYS A 189 -23.67 -16.81 2.06
N GLY A 190 -23.85 -15.75 2.86
CA GLY A 190 -24.73 -15.75 4.02
C GLY A 190 -24.19 -16.54 5.22
N TYR A 191 -22.88 -16.79 5.28
CA TYR A 191 -22.23 -17.39 6.46
C TYR A 191 -22.07 -16.39 7.60
N ALA A 192 -21.98 -15.10 7.28
CA ALA A 192 -22.08 -13.99 8.20
C ALA A 192 -23.26 -13.09 7.82
N ASP A 193 -23.84 -12.40 8.81
CA ASP A 193 -24.89 -11.41 8.66
C ASP A 193 -24.32 -10.05 8.25
N ALA A 194 -23.06 -9.78 8.65
CA ALA A 194 -22.32 -8.55 8.37
C ALA A 194 -20.83 -8.80 8.27
N LEU A 195 -20.11 -7.88 7.65
CA LEU A 195 -18.66 -7.79 7.69
C LEU A 195 -18.21 -6.39 8.12
N ALA A 196 -16.99 -6.27 8.65
CA ALA A 196 -16.42 -4.96 8.96
C ALA A 196 -15.00 -4.82 8.38
N ALA A 197 -14.78 -3.67 7.71
CA ALA A 197 -13.52 -3.34 7.04
C ALA A 197 -13.46 -1.84 6.72
N HIS A 198 -12.38 -1.37 6.09
CA HIS A 198 -12.31 -0.03 5.53
C HIS A 198 -13.38 0.19 4.44
N GLU A 199 -14.08 1.30 4.51
CA GLU A 199 -15.16 1.64 3.56
C GLU A 199 -14.68 1.62 2.11
N SER A 200 -13.51 2.17 1.83
CA SER A 200 -12.92 2.19 0.48
C SER A 200 -12.69 0.78 -0.07
N ALA A 201 -12.25 -0.16 0.76
CA ALA A 201 -12.02 -1.54 0.35
C ALA A 201 -13.33 -2.29 0.08
N ILE A 202 -14.37 -2.06 0.90
CA ILE A 202 -15.71 -2.63 0.65
C ILE A 202 -16.26 -2.09 -0.67
N ARG A 203 -16.16 -0.77 -0.91
CA ARG A 203 -16.63 -0.14 -2.16
C ARG A 203 -15.85 -0.64 -3.38
N GLN A 204 -14.53 -0.85 -3.24
CA GLN A 204 -13.71 -1.40 -4.30
C GLN A 204 -14.15 -2.83 -4.63
N PHE A 205 -14.35 -3.68 -3.61
CA PHE A 205 -14.86 -5.03 -3.82
C PHE A 205 -16.23 -5.05 -4.52
N MET A 206 -17.16 -4.21 -4.07
CA MET A 206 -18.49 -4.08 -4.70
C MET A 206 -18.37 -3.72 -6.19
N LYS A 207 -17.47 -2.81 -6.55
CA LYS A 207 -17.21 -2.40 -7.92
C LYS A 207 -16.60 -3.53 -8.76
N ASP A 208 -15.55 -4.17 -8.25
CA ASP A 208 -14.76 -5.17 -8.99
C ASP A 208 -15.57 -6.46 -9.28
N TYR A 209 -16.44 -6.84 -8.34
CA TYR A 209 -17.21 -8.07 -8.44
C TYR A 209 -18.68 -7.85 -8.77
N SER A 210 -19.10 -6.61 -9.03
CA SER A 210 -20.50 -6.24 -9.30
C SER A 210 -21.48 -6.79 -8.25
N VAL A 211 -21.10 -6.65 -6.98
CA VAL A 211 -21.88 -7.09 -5.81
C VAL A 211 -22.45 -5.87 -5.11
N GLU A 212 -23.68 -5.98 -4.62
CA GLU A 212 -24.32 -4.92 -3.86
C GLU A 212 -24.37 -5.27 -2.37
N TYR A 213 -23.64 -4.50 -1.57
CA TYR A 213 -23.77 -4.45 -0.12
C TYR A 213 -24.32 -3.09 0.30
N ARG A 214 -24.99 -3.05 1.44
CA ARG A 214 -25.34 -1.81 2.10
C ARG A 214 -24.37 -1.56 3.24
N ILE A 215 -23.67 -0.42 3.19
CA ILE A 215 -22.82 0.06 4.25
C ILE A 215 -23.71 0.77 5.26
N LEU A 216 -23.52 0.50 6.56
CA LEU A 216 -24.22 1.22 7.63
C LEU A 216 -23.69 2.66 7.70
N ASP A 217 -24.59 3.62 7.96
CA ASP A 217 -24.23 5.04 8.01
C ASP A 217 -23.26 5.36 9.16
N GLU A 218 -23.49 4.72 10.31
CA GLU A 218 -22.65 4.86 11.49
C GLU A 218 -21.36 4.07 11.32
N PRO A 219 -20.18 4.71 11.34
CA PRO A 219 -18.91 3.99 11.28
C PRO A 219 -18.58 3.37 12.64
N LEU A 220 -17.84 2.26 12.63
CA LEU A 220 -17.23 1.72 13.85
C LEU A 220 -16.21 2.71 14.43
N MET A 221 -15.40 3.31 13.55
CA MET A 221 -14.42 4.34 13.89
C MET A 221 -13.89 5.03 12.63
N THR A 222 -13.25 6.18 12.82
CA THR A 222 -12.33 6.75 11.82
C THR A 222 -10.90 6.45 12.25
N ALA A 223 -10.21 5.62 11.49
CA ALA A 223 -8.86 5.18 11.77
C ALA A 223 -7.83 6.16 11.24
N ARG A 224 -6.79 6.43 12.02
CA ARG A 224 -5.56 7.10 11.59
C ARG A 224 -4.65 6.04 10.96
N LEU A 225 -4.32 6.17 9.68
CA LEU A 225 -3.44 5.23 8.97
C LEU A 225 -2.00 5.71 9.03
N GLY A 226 -1.12 4.83 9.48
CA GLY A 226 0.31 5.10 9.61
C GLY A 226 1.17 3.97 9.07
N VAL A 227 2.47 4.23 9.01
CA VAL A 227 3.50 3.24 8.70
C VAL A 227 4.17 2.84 10.01
N ALA A 228 4.16 1.54 10.30
CA ALA A 228 4.71 1.02 11.54
C ALA A 228 6.10 0.42 11.33
N PHE A 229 7.02 0.82 12.17
CA PHE A 229 8.39 0.32 12.25
C PHE A 229 8.59 -0.44 13.56
N ALA A 230 9.65 -1.25 13.64
CA ALA A 230 10.00 -1.92 14.89
C ALA A 230 10.11 -0.91 16.06
N LYS A 231 9.60 -1.29 17.22
CA LYS A 231 9.58 -0.41 18.42
C LYS A 231 10.99 0.05 18.80
N GLU A 232 11.96 -0.84 18.69
CA GLU A 232 13.36 -0.61 19.09
C GLU A 232 14.24 -0.08 17.94
N ARG A 233 13.62 0.43 16.85
CA ARG A 233 14.39 1.01 15.75
C ARG A 233 15.20 2.22 16.23
N GLY A 234 16.50 2.24 15.90
CA GLY A 234 17.43 3.22 16.43
C GLY A 234 17.71 4.46 15.55
N ASP A 235 17.07 4.57 14.37
CA ASP A 235 17.21 5.71 13.46
C ASP A 235 15.97 6.62 13.47
N ASP A 236 16.06 7.77 12.80
CA ASP A 236 15.02 8.79 12.72
C ASP A 236 14.12 8.65 11.46
N LEU A 237 14.21 7.53 10.74
CA LEU A 237 13.43 7.30 9.51
C LEU A 237 11.91 7.45 9.71
N PRO A 238 11.28 6.98 10.81
CA PRO A 238 9.85 7.21 11.04
C PRO A 238 9.48 8.69 11.14
N GLN A 239 10.34 9.50 11.75
CA GLN A 239 10.15 10.94 11.85
C GLN A 239 10.31 11.60 10.48
N GLN A 240 11.40 11.31 9.76
CA GLN A 240 11.63 11.83 8.41
C GLN A 240 10.49 11.51 7.46
N LEU A 241 9.97 10.28 7.52
CA LEU A 241 8.82 9.88 6.71
C LEU A 241 7.55 10.65 7.08
N THR A 242 7.35 10.97 8.37
CA THR A 242 6.24 11.82 8.83
C THR A 242 6.34 13.24 8.26
N GLU A 243 7.54 13.81 8.22
CA GLU A 243 7.78 15.13 7.62
C GLU A 243 7.50 15.12 6.13
N VAL A 244 7.93 14.07 5.42
CA VAL A 244 7.60 13.89 3.99
C VAL A 244 6.10 13.78 3.75
N PHE A 245 5.33 13.10 4.61
CA PHE A 245 3.87 13.08 4.49
C PHE A 245 3.24 14.47 4.62
N GLN A 246 3.77 15.31 5.50
CA GLN A 246 3.30 16.70 5.63
C GLN A 246 3.60 17.50 4.36
N GLU A 247 4.78 17.33 3.75
CA GLU A 247 5.11 17.94 2.46
C GLU A 247 4.17 17.45 1.36
N MET A 248 3.93 16.14 1.23
CA MET A 248 3.05 15.55 0.23
C MET A 248 1.59 15.97 0.39
N LEU A 249 1.16 16.26 1.62
CA LEU A 249 -0.17 16.84 1.89
C LEU A 249 -0.22 18.30 1.44
N ALA A 250 0.81 19.08 1.73
CA ALA A 250 0.88 20.51 1.43
C ALA A 250 1.00 20.77 -0.09
N ASP A 251 1.77 19.97 -0.82
CA ASP A 251 1.96 20.12 -2.26
C ASP A 251 0.85 19.46 -3.10
N GLY A 252 -0.08 18.75 -2.46
CA GLY A 252 -1.22 18.10 -3.10
C GLY A 252 -0.96 16.70 -3.66
N THR A 253 0.24 16.16 -3.51
CA THR A 253 0.62 14.81 -4.00
C THR A 253 -0.30 13.74 -3.42
N VAL A 254 -0.56 13.76 -2.10
CA VAL A 254 -1.49 12.80 -1.47
C VAL A 254 -2.86 12.87 -2.12
N ARG A 255 -3.40 14.08 -2.34
CA ARG A 255 -4.72 14.27 -2.98
C ARG A 255 -4.72 13.69 -4.40
N GLN A 256 -3.66 13.93 -5.18
CA GLN A 256 -3.55 13.44 -6.54
C GLN A 256 -3.54 11.90 -6.59
N ILE A 257 -2.82 11.25 -5.67
CA ILE A 257 -2.75 9.79 -5.60
C ILE A 257 -4.11 9.20 -5.19
N VAL A 258 -4.72 9.72 -4.14
CA VAL A 258 -5.98 9.17 -3.58
C VAL A 258 -7.19 9.40 -4.49
N SER A 259 -7.15 10.38 -5.41
CA SER A 259 -8.27 10.72 -6.30
C SER A 259 -8.29 9.93 -7.62
N ARG A 260 -7.34 9.04 -7.88
CA ARG A 260 -7.27 8.18 -9.07
C ARG A 260 -8.12 6.92 -8.90
#